data_2660ddf1520f31b5b7e09507ca7b58db
#
_entry.id   2660ddf1520f31b5b7e09507ca7b58db
#
_cell.length_a   1.000
_cell.length_b   1.000
_cell.length_c   1.000
_cell.angle_alpha   90.00
_cell.angle_beta   90.00
_cell.angle_gamma   90.00
#
_symmetry.space_group_name_H-M   'P 1'
#
loop_
_entity.id
_entity.type
_entity.pdbx_description
1 polymer ?
#
loop_
_entity_poly.entity_id
_entity_poly.type
_entity_poly.pdbx_seq_one_letter_code
_entity_poly.pdbx_strand_id
1 'polypeptide(L)'
;MSRSKEHLPSIADESGRAAQDRSVVDVESECPAQQASSTSSVRGLVLASHNLVQTIGVISLVVVCAAQAVLESVRLSAFSNADAWWHLRAGLWILQNRAIPRTGLFSQFPSSPWMASSWVYDVVLASAYKLFGLRALPLVLMFGLTALAASIFWAVRGWCGRFWLAVALTAAAIYAIGPMPVPSAFSVALFAIELYLLNEYRRSGRVRSLWVLVPLFAFWANLNIQFVFGLILLAWFVAVQALETLLSHSGAPSDYSFDLKATGIALASAAATVLNPYSYHLYSIARLELYSNTSIKFFSEMRALGFRRPQDYTVLLLVMATVLVLGLLKSVDLFQLGAIAAGMAAGFRFQREIWAIVLPCIVALAFAASKEDRFVAAFANTTKLKRQKAVVAALVLALLVTAGARIGSDKIAQKMRLVTPVAACDFIRHSQLPKPLFNTYDWGGFLTWYLPESPVAIDGRLGLYGDQATYKYFEAVEGKVPLESVPSFATARTVLVERNSALAKALTMLPRLKAQFHVAYSDDLAVVLVRN
;
A
#
# COMPACT_ATOMS: atom_id res chain seq x y z
N MET A 1 81.05 -17.02 -3.55
CA MET A 1 81.82 -17.12 -2.31
C MET A 1 80.88 -17.68 -1.28
N SER A 2 80.94 -18.93 -1.06
CA SER A 2 81.64 -19.75 -0.10
C SER A 2 80.87 -19.95 1.18
N ARG A 3 80.21 -21.14 1.30
CA ARG A 3 80.54 -22.26 2.21
C ARG A 3 80.18 -22.01 3.68
N SER A 4 79.67 -22.88 4.51
CA SER A 4 79.58 -24.37 4.58
C SER A 4 78.76 -24.65 5.84
N LYS A 5 77.88 -25.67 5.88
CA LYS A 5 78.01 -27.00 6.47
C LYS A 5 78.51 -27.04 7.92
N GLU A 6 77.88 -27.74 8.80
CA GLU A 6 77.85 -29.15 9.23
C GLU A 6 77.44 -29.15 10.72
N HIS A 7 76.96 -30.07 11.47
CA HIS A 7 76.74 -31.49 11.43
C HIS A 7 75.96 -31.92 12.66
N LEU A 8 75.14 -32.94 12.56
CA LEU A 8 74.68 -33.82 13.65
C LEU A 8 75.85 -34.67 14.21
N PRO A 9 75.70 -35.27 15.40
CA PRO A 9 75.10 -36.58 15.63
C PRO A 9 74.43 -36.75 17.02
N SER A 10 73.36 -37.56 17.24
CA SER A 10 73.23 -39.03 17.39
C SER A 10 73.80 -39.68 18.65
N ILE A 11 73.02 -40.64 19.18
CA ILE A 11 73.31 -41.81 20.08
C ILE A 11 72.63 -41.72 21.47
N ALA A 12 71.52 -42.48 21.69
CA ALA A 12 71.33 -43.83 22.21
C ALA A 12 71.90 -44.01 23.65
N ASP A 13 71.30 -44.54 24.61
CA ASP A 13 70.70 -45.85 24.87
C ASP A 13 70.49 -46.05 26.40
N GLU A 14 69.71 -47.06 26.74
CA GLU A 14 69.71 -47.93 27.90
C GLU A 14 68.97 -47.52 29.23
N SER A 15 67.88 -48.19 29.38
CA SER A 15 67.54 -49.23 30.39
C SER A 15 67.45 -48.88 31.85
N GLY A 16 66.36 -49.35 32.46
CA GLY A 16 66.33 -49.70 33.88
C GLY A 16 64.98 -49.74 34.57
N ARG A 17 64.38 -50.92 34.54
CA ARG A 17 63.44 -51.54 35.47
C ARG A 17 63.26 -50.90 36.86
N ALA A 18 62.00 -50.78 37.29
CA ALA A 18 61.41 -51.51 38.45
C ALA A 18 59.96 -50.99 38.74
N ALA A 19 59.12 -51.80 38.73
CA ALA A 19 57.97 -52.41 39.36
C ALA A 19 57.42 -51.79 40.65
N GLN A 20 56.08 -52.02 40.77
CA GLN A 20 55.22 -51.98 41.98
C GLN A 20 54.53 -50.65 42.26
N ASP A 21 53.30 -50.58 42.49
CA ASP A 21 52.11 -51.44 42.78
C ASP A 21 50.97 -50.51 43.23
N ARG A 22 49.70 -50.85 42.87
CA ARG A 22 48.42 -50.47 43.53
C ARG A 22 48.00 -49.00 43.48
N SER A 23 46.87 -48.66 42.89
CA SER A 23 45.51 -49.05 43.31
C SER A 23 44.49 -48.68 42.22
N VAL A 24 43.62 -49.60 41.93
CA VAL A 24 42.43 -49.47 41.09
C VAL A 24 41.46 -48.55 41.78
N VAL A 25 41.12 -47.41 41.16
CA VAL A 25 39.85 -46.71 41.42
C VAL A 25 39.06 -46.79 40.15
N ASP A 26 38.02 -47.63 40.16
CA ASP A 26 36.98 -47.68 39.15
C ASP A 26 36.27 -46.32 39.04
N VAL A 27 36.58 -45.60 37.97
CA VAL A 27 35.69 -44.50 37.53
C VAL A 27 34.79 -45.10 36.50
N GLU A 28 33.55 -45.36 36.91
CA GLU A 28 32.45 -45.72 36.03
C GLU A 28 32.44 -44.79 34.83
N SER A 29 32.72 -45.35 33.67
CA SER A 29 32.53 -44.70 32.37
C SER A 29 31.01 -44.53 32.13
N GLU A 30 30.48 -43.35 32.50
CA GLU A 30 29.15 -42.93 32.07
C GLU A 30 29.06 -42.96 30.54
N CYS A 31 28.11 -43.74 30.09
CA CYS A 31 27.85 -44.09 28.68
C CYS A 31 27.60 -42.82 27.82
N PRO A 32 28.30 -42.58 26.72
CA PRO A 32 28.09 -41.41 25.85
C PRO A 32 26.66 -41.30 25.26
N ALA A 33 25.86 -42.36 25.36
CA ALA A 33 24.48 -42.38 24.89
C ALA A 33 23.50 -41.55 25.74
N GLN A 34 23.77 -41.34 27.03
CA GLN A 34 22.87 -40.53 27.92
C GLN A 34 23.09 -39.02 27.75
N GLN A 35 24.33 -38.58 27.46
CA GLN A 35 24.58 -37.16 27.18
C GLN A 35 24.07 -36.73 25.80
N ALA A 36 24.03 -37.62 24.80
CA ALA A 36 23.45 -37.34 23.49
C ALA A 36 21.92 -37.23 23.53
N SER A 37 21.23 -37.97 24.42
CA SER A 37 19.77 -37.90 24.56
C SER A 37 19.28 -36.65 25.30
N SER A 38 20.02 -36.19 26.31
CA SER A 38 19.68 -34.95 27.04
C SER A 38 19.90 -33.69 26.22
N THR A 39 20.97 -33.64 25.43
CA THR A 39 21.27 -32.50 24.53
C THR A 39 20.27 -32.44 23.36
N SER A 40 19.79 -33.56 22.86
CA SER A 40 18.76 -33.61 21.81
C SER A 40 17.40 -33.15 22.33
N SER A 41 17.05 -33.53 23.57
CA SER A 41 15.80 -33.10 24.24
C SER A 41 15.80 -31.60 24.56
N VAL A 42 16.89 -31.04 25.08
CA VAL A 42 17.02 -29.59 25.35
C VAL A 42 16.99 -28.79 24.04
N ARG A 43 17.68 -29.24 23.00
CA ARG A 43 17.60 -28.62 21.65
C ARG A 43 16.18 -28.67 21.08
N GLY A 44 15.44 -29.77 21.27
CA GLY A 44 14.05 -29.90 20.87
C GLY A 44 13.13 -28.92 21.59
N LEU A 45 13.30 -28.72 22.89
CA LEU A 45 12.56 -27.76 23.72
C LEU A 45 12.86 -26.30 23.33
N VAL A 46 14.12 -25.95 23.12
CA VAL A 46 14.53 -24.58 22.69
C VAL A 46 14.00 -24.28 21.31
N LEU A 47 14.01 -25.24 20.37
CA LEU A 47 13.43 -25.05 19.04
C LEU A 47 11.89 -24.96 19.09
N ALA A 48 11.23 -25.70 19.96
CA ALA A 48 9.78 -25.62 20.15
C ALA A 48 9.36 -24.27 20.74
N SER A 49 10.08 -23.77 21.74
CA SER A 49 9.83 -22.45 22.35
C SER A 49 10.07 -21.31 21.37
N HIS A 50 11.13 -21.38 20.56
CA HIS A 50 11.42 -20.38 19.54
C HIS A 50 10.32 -20.32 18.45
N ASN A 51 9.84 -21.48 17.99
CA ASN A 51 8.72 -21.56 17.04
C ASN A 51 7.42 -21.04 17.64
N LEU A 52 7.15 -21.30 18.92
CA LEU A 52 5.97 -20.80 19.61
C LEU A 52 6.02 -19.25 19.72
N VAL A 53 7.13 -18.69 20.12
CA VAL A 53 7.33 -17.23 20.21
C VAL A 53 7.16 -16.55 18.85
N GLN A 54 7.70 -17.14 17.77
CA GLN A 54 7.50 -16.61 16.41
C GLN A 54 6.02 -16.69 16.00
N THR A 55 5.33 -17.78 16.29
CA THR A 55 3.91 -17.94 15.98
C THR A 55 3.04 -16.93 16.74
N ILE A 56 3.29 -16.75 18.04
CA ILE A 56 2.61 -15.75 18.86
C ILE A 56 2.84 -14.35 18.30
N GLY A 57 4.07 -14.02 17.90
CA GLY A 57 4.40 -12.71 17.36
C GLY A 57 3.71 -12.45 16.01
N VAL A 58 3.62 -13.43 15.10
CA VAL A 58 2.83 -13.29 13.85
C VAL A 58 1.36 -13.07 14.17
N ILE A 59 0.81 -13.86 15.11
CA ILE A 59 -0.58 -13.69 15.56
C ILE A 59 -0.79 -12.29 16.14
N SER A 60 0.14 -11.80 16.98
CA SER A 60 0.06 -10.47 17.58
C SER A 60 0.11 -9.36 16.54
N LEU A 61 1.02 -9.43 15.55
CA LEU A 61 1.09 -8.47 14.46
C LEU A 61 -0.21 -8.44 13.67
N VAL A 62 -0.74 -9.60 13.37
CA VAL A 62 -1.99 -9.73 12.63
C VAL A 62 -3.17 -9.19 13.44
N VAL A 63 -3.23 -9.49 14.75
CA VAL A 63 -4.25 -8.94 15.64
C VAL A 63 -4.15 -7.41 15.70
N VAL A 64 -2.94 -6.85 15.79
CA VAL A 64 -2.74 -5.39 15.78
C VAL A 64 -3.17 -4.79 14.44
N CYS A 65 -2.77 -5.37 13.31
CA CYS A 65 -3.18 -4.90 11.99
C CYS A 65 -4.69 -5.04 11.77
N ALA A 66 -5.29 -6.16 12.20
CA ALA A 66 -6.72 -6.37 12.14
C ALA A 66 -7.48 -5.40 13.08
N ALA A 67 -6.97 -5.17 14.28
CA ALA A 67 -7.55 -4.19 15.21
C ALA A 67 -7.48 -2.78 14.65
N GLN A 68 -6.36 -2.39 14.05
CA GLN A 68 -6.22 -1.10 13.38
C GLN A 68 -7.16 -0.99 12.16
N ALA A 69 -7.25 -2.02 11.33
CA ALA A 69 -8.18 -2.07 10.21
C ALA A 69 -9.64 -2.00 10.68
N VAL A 70 -9.99 -2.68 11.76
CA VAL A 70 -11.33 -2.60 12.40
C VAL A 70 -11.57 -1.20 12.96
N LEU A 71 -10.60 -0.60 13.66
CA LEU A 71 -10.71 0.76 14.18
C LEU A 71 -10.91 1.78 13.06
N GLU A 72 -10.15 1.68 11.96
CA GLU A 72 -10.33 2.55 10.80
C GLU A 72 -11.66 2.30 10.09
N SER A 73 -12.12 1.06 9.99
CA SER A 73 -13.42 0.72 9.40
C SER A 73 -14.61 1.15 10.29
N VAL A 74 -14.42 1.18 11.61
CA VAL A 74 -15.41 1.67 12.58
C VAL A 74 -15.40 3.19 12.68
N ARG A 75 -14.29 3.85 12.32
CA ARG A 75 -14.24 5.30 12.12
C ARG A 75 -15.07 5.67 10.88
N LEU A 76 -15.51 6.89 10.82
CA LEU A 76 -16.34 7.42 9.71
C LEU A 76 -15.62 7.39 8.35
N SER A 77 -14.30 7.11 8.33
CA SER A 77 -13.42 7.16 7.15
C SER A 77 -13.89 6.30 5.98
N ALA A 78 -14.44 5.12 6.23
CA ALA A 78 -14.94 4.24 5.16
C ALA A 78 -16.14 4.82 4.39
N PHE A 79 -16.93 5.67 5.03
CA PHE A 79 -18.14 6.28 4.46
C PHE A 79 -17.95 7.74 4.03
N SER A 80 -16.97 8.44 4.62
CA SER A 80 -16.60 9.80 4.25
C SER A 80 -15.67 9.85 3.02
N ASN A 81 -15.14 8.70 2.56
CA ASN A 81 -14.39 8.65 1.31
C ASN A 81 -15.35 8.82 0.13
N ALA A 82 -15.30 9.99 -0.49
CA ALA A 82 -16.13 10.34 -1.64
C ALA A 82 -16.00 9.35 -2.80
N ASP A 83 -14.80 8.80 -3.01
CA ASP A 83 -14.51 7.92 -4.14
C ASP A 83 -15.07 6.51 -3.97
N ALA A 84 -15.20 6.00 -2.74
CA ALA A 84 -15.70 4.65 -2.50
C ALA A 84 -17.09 4.40 -3.12
N TRP A 85 -17.92 5.43 -3.17
CA TRP A 85 -19.28 5.32 -3.66
C TRP A 85 -19.39 5.26 -5.18
N TRP A 86 -18.65 6.09 -5.91
CA TRP A 86 -18.66 5.99 -7.37
C TRP A 86 -17.94 4.73 -7.85
N HIS A 87 -16.90 4.25 -7.15
CA HIS A 87 -16.30 2.93 -7.39
C HIS A 87 -17.34 1.83 -7.22
N LEU A 88 -18.11 1.86 -6.12
CA LEU A 88 -19.21 0.91 -5.90
C LEU A 88 -20.23 0.96 -7.05
N ARG A 89 -20.64 2.16 -7.44
CA ARG A 89 -21.63 2.35 -8.51
C ARG A 89 -21.13 1.88 -9.86
N ALA A 90 -19.88 2.19 -10.20
CA ALA A 90 -19.23 1.73 -11.42
C ALA A 90 -19.15 0.20 -11.46
N GLY A 91 -18.73 -0.43 -10.37
CA GLY A 91 -18.67 -1.88 -10.26
C GLY A 91 -20.03 -2.56 -10.39
N LEU A 92 -21.08 -2.02 -9.75
CA LEU A 92 -22.44 -2.52 -9.91
C LEU A 92 -22.91 -2.44 -11.38
N TRP A 93 -22.60 -1.35 -12.06
CA TRP A 93 -22.93 -1.18 -13.48
C TRP A 93 -22.16 -2.20 -14.36
N ILE A 94 -20.85 -2.40 -14.11
CA ILE A 94 -20.03 -3.40 -14.81
C ILE A 94 -20.62 -4.81 -14.64
N LEU A 95 -20.98 -5.19 -13.40
CA LEU A 95 -21.57 -6.50 -13.12
C LEU A 95 -22.95 -6.69 -13.77
N GLN A 96 -23.73 -5.63 -13.91
CA GLN A 96 -25.05 -5.66 -14.52
C GLN A 96 -24.97 -5.71 -16.04
N ASN A 97 -24.10 -4.89 -16.65
CA ASN A 97 -24.04 -4.72 -18.09
C ASN A 97 -22.98 -5.62 -18.76
N ARG A 98 -22.12 -6.29 -17.97
CA ARG A 98 -20.99 -7.11 -18.45
C ARG A 98 -20.09 -6.36 -19.43
N ALA A 99 -19.94 -5.07 -19.22
CA ALA A 99 -19.17 -4.15 -20.06
C ALA A 99 -18.38 -3.19 -19.19
N ILE A 100 -17.27 -2.67 -19.72
CA ILE A 100 -16.47 -1.66 -19.01
C ILE A 100 -16.85 -0.28 -19.53
N PRO A 101 -17.16 0.69 -18.65
CA PRO A 101 -17.61 2.02 -19.05
C PRO A 101 -16.50 2.77 -19.81
N ARG A 102 -16.90 3.51 -20.84
CA ARG A 102 -16.01 4.35 -21.66
C ARG A 102 -16.45 5.81 -21.71
N THR A 103 -17.58 6.12 -21.08
CA THR A 103 -18.18 7.45 -21.10
C THR A 103 -18.61 7.85 -19.70
N GLY A 104 -18.98 9.12 -19.52
CA GLY A 104 -19.31 9.76 -18.25
C GLY A 104 -20.64 9.34 -17.64
N LEU A 105 -20.83 8.03 -17.43
CA LEU A 105 -22.01 7.48 -16.77
C LEU A 105 -22.26 8.18 -15.43
N PHE A 106 -23.53 8.35 -15.07
CA PHE A 106 -24.02 8.93 -13.82
C PHE A 106 -23.72 10.42 -13.64
N SER A 107 -23.12 11.09 -14.62
CA SER A 107 -22.84 12.54 -14.60
C SER A 107 -23.72 13.29 -15.59
N GLN A 108 -23.75 14.62 -15.45
CA GLN A 108 -24.38 15.51 -16.43
C GLN A 108 -23.64 15.56 -17.78
N PHE A 109 -22.52 14.84 -17.88
CA PHE A 109 -21.66 14.78 -19.07
C PHE A 109 -21.60 13.35 -19.64
N PRO A 110 -22.74 12.75 -20.05
CA PRO A 110 -22.80 11.33 -20.42
C PRO A 110 -21.96 10.99 -21.66
N SER A 111 -21.69 11.96 -22.54
CA SER A 111 -20.90 11.78 -23.75
C SER A 111 -19.40 12.00 -23.56
N SER A 112 -18.98 12.53 -22.41
CA SER A 112 -17.56 12.76 -22.13
C SER A 112 -16.81 11.42 -22.00
N PRO A 113 -15.63 11.29 -22.61
CA PRO A 113 -14.83 10.07 -22.45
C PRO A 113 -14.42 9.89 -20.98
N TRP A 114 -14.55 8.67 -20.50
CA TRP A 114 -14.11 8.30 -19.16
C TRP A 114 -13.51 6.89 -19.16
N MET A 115 -12.44 6.70 -18.39
CA MET A 115 -11.76 5.43 -18.20
C MET A 115 -11.88 4.99 -16.75
N ALA A 116 -12.53 3.86 -16.50
CA ALA A 116 -12.55 3.21 -15.19
C ALA A 116 -11.21 2.52 -14.93
N SER A 117 -10.19 3.31 -14.57
CA SER A 117 -8.81 2.84 -14.39
C SER A 117 -8.65 1.78 -13.29
N SER A 118 -9.60 1.71 -12.37
CA SER A 118 -9.61 0.76 -11.25
C SER A 118 -10.76 -0.26 -11.37
N TRP A 119 -11.14 -0.65 -12.59
CA TRP A 119 -12.33 -1.48 -12.83
C TRP A 119 -12.29 -2.84 -12.08
N VAL A 120 -11.12 -3.43 -11.88
CA VAL A 120 -10.99 -4.67 -11.08
C VAL A 120 -11.38 -4.42 -9.63
N TYR A 121 -10.90 -3.31 -9.06
CA TYR A 121 -11.31 -2.90 -7.71
C TYR A 121 -12.82 -2.63 -7.64
N ASP A 122 -13.38 -1.92 -8.63
CA ASP A 122 -14.81 -1.62 -8.71
C ASP A 122 -15.65 -2.90 -8.67
N VAL A 123 -15.27 -3.91 -9.47
CA VAL A 123 -15.93 -5.22 -9.52
C VAL A 123 -15.81 -5.97 -8.19
N VAL A 124 -14.62 -5.97 -7.57
CA VAL A 124 -14.40 -6.61 -6.25
C VAL A 124 -15.30 -5.97 -5.20
N LEU A 125 -15.33 -4.63 -5.13
CA LEU A 125 -16.15 -3.89 -4.17
C LEU A 125 -17.65 -4.15 -4.40
N ALA A 126 -18.11 -4.11 -5.65
CA ALA A 126 -19.50 -4.37 -5.99
C ALA A 126 -19.92 -5.82 -5.73
N SER A 127 -19.03 -6.78 -5.98
CA SER A 127 -19.28 -8.20 -5.65
C SER A 127 -19.40 -8.39 -4.14
N ALA A 128 -18.49 -7.80 -3.37
CA ALA A 128 -18.58 -7.80 -1.92
C ALA A 128 -19.87 -7.13 -1.43
N TYR A 129 -20.29 -6.01 -2.07
CA TYR A 129 -21.54 -5.33 -1.73
C TYR A 129 -22.78 -6.21 -2.01
N LYS A 130 -22.80 -6.96 -3.10
CA LYS A 130 -23.90 -7.91 -3.37
C LYS A 130 -24.01 -9.01 -2.31
N LEU A 131 -22.89 -9.41 -1.70
CA LEU A 131 -22.84 -10.45 -0.67
C LEU A 131 -23.12 -9.91 0.74
N PHE A 132 -22.60 -8.74 1.08
CA PHE A 132 -22.56 -8.23 2.45
C PHE A 132 -23.27 -6.90 2.64
N GLY A 133 -23.89 -6.34 1.59
CA GLY A 133 -24.50 -5.01 1.62
C GLY A 133 -23.47 -3.93 1.96
N LEU A 134 -23.88 -2.91 2.70
CA LEU A 134 -23.01 -1.78 3.11
C LEU A 134 -21.80 -2.21 3.96
N ARG A 135 -21.82 -3.41 4.55
CA ARG A 135 -20.66 -3.97 5.25
C ARG A 135 -19.46 -4.19 4.33
N ALA A 136 -19.67 -4.26 3.02
CA ALA A 136 -18.60 -4.43 2.04
C ALA A 136 -17.55 -3.32 2.09
N LEU A 137 -17.95 -2.06 2.31
CA LEU A 137 -17.00 -0.94 2.34
C LEU A 137 -15.95 -1.11 3.46
N PRO A 138 -16.33 -1.27 4.75
CA PRO A 138 -15.35 -1.50 5.80
C PRO A 138 -14.63 -2.86 5.65
N LEU A 139 -15.27 -3.90 5.11
CA LEU A 139 -14.63 -5.21 4.92
C LEU A 139 -13.53 -5.16 3.86
N VAL A 140 -13.77 -4.51 2.72
CA VAL A 140 -12.79 -4.38 1.65
C VAL A 140 -11.63 -3.49 2.10
N LEU A 141 -11.90 -2.41 2.86
CA LEU A 141 -10.87 -1.57 3.48
C LEU A 141 -10.00 -2.41 4.43
N MET A 142 -10.62 -3.17 5.32
CA MET A 142 -9.93 -4.04 6.28
C MET A 142 -9.06 -5.08 5.57
N PHE A 143 -9.57 -5.70 4.49
CA PHE A 143 -8.81 -6.64 3.69
C PHE A 143 -7.61 -5.98 3.00
N GLY A 144 -7.78 -4.80 2.40
CA GLY A 144 -6.71 -4.05 1.75
C GLY A 144 -5.58 -3.68 2.71
N LEU A 145 -5.91 -3.13 3.89
CA LEU A 145 -4.93 -2.76 4.92
C LEU A 145 -4.21 -3.99 5.50
N THR A 146 -4.92 -5.11 5.65
CA THR A 146 -4.30 -6.36 6.11
C THR A 146 -3.36 -6.94 5.05
N ALA A 147 -3.74 -6.92 3.77
CA ALA A 147 -2.90 -7.34 2.66
C ALA A 147 -1.63 -6.48 2.57
N LEU A 148 -1.76 -5.17 2.75
CA LEU A 148 -0.62 -4.24 2.83
C LEU A 148 0.33 -4.62 3.97
N ALA A 149 -0.18 -4.75 5.19
CA ALA A 149 0.63 -5.10 6.35
C ALA A 149 1.33 -6.47 6.18
N ALA A 150 0.60 -7.46 5.65
CA ALA A 150 1.14 -8.79 5.39
C ALA A 150 2.24 -8.77 4.32
N SER A 151 2.07 -8.01 3.23
CA SER A 151 3.08 -7.90 2.16
C SER A 151 4.36 -7.23 2.68
N ILE A 152 4.25 -6.14 3.45
CA ILE A 152 5.40 -5.46 4.07
C ILE A 152 6.10 -6.41 5.05
N PHE A 153 5.36 -7.03 5.96
CA PHE A 153 5.94 -7.96 6.93
C PHE A 153 6.66 -9.12 6.24
N TRP A 154 6.04 -9.71 5.24
CA TRP A 154 6.62 -10.82 4.49
C TRP A 154 7.91 -10.41 3.76
N ALA A 155 7.91 -9.26 3.11
CA ALA A 155 9.08 -8.71 2.44
C ALA A 155 10.23 -8.48 3.44
N VAL A 156 9.97 -7.78 4.55
CA VAL A 156 10.98 -7.47 5.57
C VAL A 156 11.47 -8.72 6.28
N ARG A 157 10.56 -9.64 6.64
CA ARG A 157 10.90 -10.90 7.33
C ARG A 157 11.75 -11.84 6.47
N GLY A 158 11.48 -11.87 5.16
CA GLY A 158 12.27 -12.65 4.20
C GLY A 158 13.75 -12.23 4.16
N TRP A 159 14.06 -11.03 4.60
CA TRP A 159 15.39 -10.43 4.50
C TRP A 159 16.13 -10.39 5.82
N CYS A 160 15.52 -9.83 6.90
CA CYS A 160 16.27 -9.59 8.13
C CYS A 160 16.43 -10.82 9.03
N GLY A 161 15.74 -11.93 8.77
CA GLY A 161 15.81 -13.12 9.63
C GLY A 161 15.25 -12.93 11.05
N ARG A 162 15.29 -11.71 11.56
CA ARG A 162 14.90 -11.31 12.92
C ARG A 162 13.42 -10.99 13.02
N PHE A 163 12.65 -11.82 13.72
CA PHE A 163 11.20 -11.68 13.82
C PHE A 163 10.74 -10.32 14.39
N TRP A 164 11.27 -9.94 15.54
CA TRP A 164 10.87 -8.70 16.24
C TRP A 164 11.26 -7.43 15.49
N LEU A 165 12.38 -7.46 14.76
CA LEU A 165 12.77 -6.36 13.89
C LEU A 165 11.80 -6.23 12.72
N ALA A 166 11.37 -7.36 12.13
CA ALA A 166 10.36 -7.34 11.07
C ALA A 166 9.01 -6.77 11.57
N VAL A 167 8.60 -7.15 12.78
CA VAL A 167 7.40 -6.57 13.43
C VAL A 167 7.56 -5.06 13.62
N ALA A 168 8.69 -4.62 14.19
CA ALA A 168 8.94 -3.20 14.47
C ALA A 168 8.98 -2.36 13.19
N LEU A 169 9.71 -2.81 12.15
CA LEU A 169 9.79 -2.11 10.87
C LEU A 169 8.44 -2.07 10.14
N THR A 170 7.66 -3.16 10.20
CA THR A 170 6.31 -3.18 9.62
C THR A 170 5.38 -2.23 10.35
N ALA A 171 5.39 -2.22 11.69
CA ALA A 171 4.59 -1.30 12.49
C ALA A 171 4.96 0.16 12.22
N ALA A 172 6.26 0.46 12.15
CA ALA A 172 6.77 1.80 11.81
C ALA A 172 6.33 2.21 10.40
N ALA A 173 6.38 1.29 9.42
CA ALA A 173 5.93 1.55 8.06
C ALA A 173 4.43 1.87 8.00
N ILE A 174 3.58 1.04 8.61
CA ILE A 174 2.13 1.25 8.64
C ILE A 174 1.79 2.56 9.33
N TYR A 175 2.45 2.88 10.44
CA TYR A 175 2.24 4.14 11.15
C TYR A 175 2.66 5.36 10.31
N ALA A 176 3.83 5.29 9.65
CA ALA A 176 4.35 6.35 8.81
C ALA A 176 3.49 6.58 7.56
N ILE A 177 3.04 5.51 6.91
CA ILE A 177 2.15 5.57 5.74
C ILE A 177 0.78 6.17 6.12
N GLY A 178 0.25 5.79 7.28
CA GLY A 178 -1.04 6.27 7.77
C GLY A 178 -2.26 5.71 7.01
N PRO A 179 -3.43 6.31 7.23
CA PRO A 179 -4.65 5.92 6.53
C PRO A 179 -4.56 6.22 5.03
N MET A 180 -5.01 5.29 4.20
CA MET A 180 -5.04 5.47 2.75
C MET A 180 -6.30 4.86 2.13
N PRO A 181 -6.74 5.35 0.95
CA PRO A 181 -7.83 4.76 0.19
C PRO A 181 -7.55 3.30 -0.18
N VAL A 182 -8.60 2.48 -0.29
CA VAL A 182 -8.46 1.03 -0.51
C VAL A 182 -7.74 0.67 -1.81
N PRO A 183 -8.02 1.29 -2.97
CA PRO A 183 -7.29 0.95 -4.20
C PRO A 183 -5.79 1.16 -4.05
N SER A 184 -5.39 2.25 -3.37
CA SER A 184 -3.98 2.55 -3.09
C SER A 184 -3.33 1.54 -2.15
N ALA A 185 -4.05 1.03 -1.13
CA ALA A 185 -3.51 0.02 -0.22
C ALA A 185 -3.08 -1.27 -0.96
N PHE A 186 -3.87 -1.72 -1.93
CA PHE A 186 -3.50 -2.84 -2.80
C PHE A 186 -2.30 -2.52 -3.69
N SER A 187 -2.24 -1.31 -4.26
CA SER A 187 -1.10 -0.88 -5.06
C SER A 187 0.20 -0.87 -4.26
N VAL A 188 0.18 -0.35 -3.05
CA VAL A 188 1.35 -0.31 -2.17
C VAL A 188 1.78 -1.73 -1.76
N ALA A 189 0.82 -2.65 -1.58
CA ALA A 189 1.12 -4.06 -1.35
C ALA A 189 1.82 -4.71 -2.55
N LEU A 190 1.36 -4.43 -3.78
CA LEU A 190 1.99 -4.93 -5.00
C LEU A 190 3.39 -4.33 -5.21
N PHE A 191 3.58 -3.04 -4.92
CA PHE A 191 4.90 -2.41 -4.94
C PHE A 191 5.86 -3.04 -3.90
N ALA A 192 5.39 -3.38 -2.71
CA ALA A 192 6.21 -4.08 -1.72
C ALA A 192 6.65 -5.47 -2.22
N ILE A 193 5.78 -6.18 -2.94
CA ILE A 193 6.09 -7.46 -3.56
C ILE A 193 7.11 -7.28 -4.68
N GLU A 194 6.93 -6.30 -5.56
CA GLU A 194 7.89 -5.95 -6.62
C GLU A 194 9.27 -5.64 -6.03
N LEU A 195 9.33 -4.73 -5.07
CA LEU A 195 10.57 -4.34 -4.39
C LEU A 195 11.26 -5.56 -3.77
N TYR A 196 10.49 -6.47 -3.16
CA TYR A 196 11.03 -7.72 -2.63
C TYR A 196 11.63 -8.60 -3.74
N LEU A 197 10.92 -8.81 -4.85
CA LEU A 197 11.36 -9.69 -5.94
C LEU A 197 12.62 -9.16 -6.62
N LEU A 198 12.70 -7.86 -6.88
CA LEU A 198 13.87 -7.21 -7.48
C LEU A 198 15.10 -7.33 -6.58
N ASN A 199 14.94 -7.07 -5.31
CA ASN A 199 16.02 -7.20 -4.36
C ASN A 199 16.43 -8.67 -4.13
N GLU A 200 15.48 -9.62 -4.08
CA GLU A 200 15.80 -11.06 -3.97
C GLU A 200 16.58 -11.55 -5.18
N TYR A 201 16.22 -11.09 -6.39
CA TYR A 201 17.01 -11.37 -7.59
C TYR A 201 18.43 -10.82 -7.46
N ARG A 202 18.60 -9.56 -7.04
CA ARG A 202 19.92 -8.94 -6.85
C ARG A 202 20.78 -9.71 -5.84
N ARG A 203 20.17 -10.30 -4.83
CA ARG A 203 20.85 -11.09 -3.81
C ARG A 203 21.23 -12.50 -4.26
N SER A 204 20.32 -13.17 -4.98
CA SER A 204 20.40 -14.61 -5.27
C SER A 204 20.76 -14.95 -6.70
N GLY A 205 20.68 -14.00 -7.63
CA GLY A 205 20.83 -14.22 -9.08
C GLY A 205 19.68 -15.05 -9.70
N ARG A 206 18.60 -15.33 -8.95
CA ARG A 206 17.52 -16.23 -9.42
C ARG A 206 16.54 -15.50 -10.33
N VAL A 207 16.80 -15.52 -11.62
CA VAL A 207 15.91 -14.89 -12.65
C VAL A 207 14.48 -15.45 -12.62
N ARG A 208 14.29 -16.72 -12.22
CA ARG A 208 12.93 -17.34 -12.18
C ARG A 208 11.93 -16.58 -11.32
N SER A 209 12.37 -15.95 -10.23
CA SER A 209 11.46 -15.18 -9.35
C SER A 209 10.90 -13.94 -10.03
N LEU A 210 11.62 -13.35 -10.98
CA LEU A 210 11.20 -12.15 -11.70
C LEU A 210 10.01 -12.39 -12.63
N TRP A 211 9.78 -13.63 -13.11
CA TRP A 211 8.61 -13.94 -13.95
C TRP A 211 7.27 -13.63 -13.30
N VAL A 212 7.23 -13.57 -11.97
CA VAL A 212 6.04 -13.14 -11.22
C VAL A 212 5.66 -11.69 -11.51
N LEU A 213 6.64 -10.86 -11.91
CA LEU A 213 6.38 -9.45 -12.22
C LEU A 213 5.47 -9.27 -13.45
N VAL A 214 5.55 -10.15 -14.45
CA VAL A 214 4.73 -10.04 -15.67
C VAL A 214 3.22 -10.10 -15.33
N PRO A 215 2.68 -11.16 -14.71
CA PRO A 215 1.26 -11.18 -14.32
C PRO A 215 0.94 -10.15 -13.23
N LEU A 216 1.90 -9.79 -12.35
CA LEU A 216 1.71 -8.76 -11.33
C LEU A 216 1.41 -7.41 -11.99
N PHE A 217 2.19 -6.98 -12.98
CA PHE A 217 1.98 -5.71 -13.68
C PHE A 217 0.72 -5.71 -14.55
N ALA A 218 0.41 -6.84 -15.23
CA ALA A 218 -0.86 -7.00 -15.93
C ALA A 218 -2.06 -6.82 -15.00
N PHE A 219 -2.02 -7.43 -13.81
CA PHE A 219 -3.07 -7.28 -12.80
C PHE A 219 -3.11 -5.85 -12.22
N TRP A 220 -1.97 -5.29 -11.88
CA TRP A 220 -1.85 -3.97 -11.24
C TRP A 220 -2.37 -2.84 -12.12
N ALA A 221 -2.08 -2.86 -13.42
CA ALA A 221 -2.59 -1.88 -14.38
C ALA A 221 -4.13 -1.89 -14.51
N ASN A 222 -4.79 -2.99 -14.14
CA ASN A 222 -6.25 -3.10 -14.09
C ASN A 222 -6.85 -2.76 -12.71
N LEU A 223 -6.00 -2.68 -11.68
CA LEU A 223 -6.41 -2.47 -10.31
C LEU A 223 -6.33 -1.00 -9.88
N ASN A 224 -5.24 -0.31 -10.21
CA ASN A 224 -5.02 1.08 -9.84
C ASN A 224 -3.89 1.72 -10.65
N ILE A 225 -4.02 3.01 -10.91
CA ILE A 225 -3.09 3.82 -11.71
C ILE A 225 -1.67 3.91 -11.13
N GLN A 226 -1.48 3.64 -9.84
CA GLN A 226 -0.18 3.70 -9.17
C GLN A 226 0.83 2.63 -9.65
N PHE A 227 0.45 1.72 -10.58
CA PHE A 227 1.41 0.83 -11.26
C PHE A 227 2.57 1.60 -11.93
N VAL A 228 2.36 2.87 -12.23
CA VAL A 228 3.39 3.75 -12.81
C VAL A 228 4.60 3.90 -11.89
N PHE A 229 4.42 3.90 -10.58
CA PHE A 229 5.55 3.90 -9.63
C PHE A 229 6.36 2.60 -9.70
N GLY A 230 5.69 1.48 -9.91
CA GLY A 230 6.38 0.20 -10.18
C GLY A 230 7.18 0.26 -11.48
N LEU A 231 6.63 0.84 -12.55
CA LEU A 231 7.38 1.05 -13.80
C LEU A 231 8.61 1.93 -13.62
N ILE A 232 8.54 2.95 -12.79
CA ILE A 232 9.71 3.79 -12.44
C ILE A 232 10.77 2.95 -11.73
N LEU A 233 10.36 2.08 -10.80
CA LEU A 233 11.29 1.17 -10.10
C LEU A 233 11.90 0.15 -11.06
N LEU A 234 11.12 -0.43 -11.99
CA LEU A 234 11.63 -1.33 -13.04
C LEU A 234 12.62 -0.62 -13.97
N ALA A 235 12.31 0.60 -14.40
CA ALA A 235 13.21 1.39 -15.24
C ALA A 235 14.53 1.67 -14.50
N TRP A 236 14.46 2.00 -13.21
CA TRP A 236 15.65 2.17 -12.37
C TRP A 236 16.44 0.86 -12.22
N PHE A 237 15.74 -0.27 -12.05
CA PHE A 237 16.37 -1.58 -11.97
C PHE A 237 17.19 -1.90 -13.23
N VAL A 238 16.67 -1.62 -14.42
CA VAL A 238 17.40 -1.80 -15.68
C VAL A 238 18.55 -0.79 -15.82
N ALA A 239 18.30 0.46 -15.48
CA ALA A 239 19.31 1.52 -15.56
C ALA A 239 20.52 1.25 -14.63
N VAL A 240 20.27 0.78 -13.41
CA VAL A 240 21.36 0.50 -12.48
C VAL A 240 22.21 -0.69 -12.91
N GLN A 241 21.63 -1.73 -13.53
CA GLN A 241 22.42 -2.84 -14.09
C GLN A 241 23.36 -2.35 -15.19
N ALA A 242 22.88 -1.47 -16.08
CA ALA A 242 23.73 -0.87 -17.12
C ALA A 242 24.83 0.00 -16.49
N LEU A 243 24.49 0.81 -15.50
CA LEU A 243 25.45 1.68 -14.81
C LEU A 243 26.52 0.87 -14.08
N GLU A 244 26.16 -0.16 -13.32
CA GLU A 244 27.09 -1.03 -12.61
C GLU A 244 28.04 -1.75 -13.58
N THR A 245 27.54 -2.18 -14.74
CA THR A 245 28.37 -2.78 -15.80
C THR A 245 29.37 -1.78 -16.37
N LEU A 246 28.95 -0.54 -16.62
CA LEU A 246 29.84 0.52 -17.09
C LEU A 246 30.93 0.87 -16.06
N LEU A 247 30.56 0.96 -14.79
CA LEU A 247 31.50 1.24 -13.70
C LEU A 247 32.50 0.09 -13.50
N SER A 248 32.10 -1.17 -13.68
CA SER A 248 32.99 -2.31 -13.59
C SER A 248 34.08 -2.31 -14.70
N HIS A 249 33.74 -1.86 -15.91
CA HIS A 249 34.71 -1.67 -17.00
C HIS A 249 35.72 -0.56 -16.70
N SER A 250 35.37 0.39 -15.83
CA SER A 250 36.26 1.49 -15.40
C SER A 250 37.13 1.12 -14.19
N GLY A 251 37.19 -0.18 -13.81
CA GLY A 251 38.04 -0.68 -12.71
C GLY A 251 37.41 -0.58 -11.32
N ALA A 252 36.17 -0.12 -11.19
CA ALA A 252 35.46 -0.17 -9.94
C ALA A 252 34.94 -1.60 -9.68
N PRO A 253 35.09 -2.15 -8.45
CA PRO A 253 34.58 -3.47 -8.13
C PRO A 253 33.04 -3.43 -8.19
N SER A 254 32.45 -4.21 -9.09
CA SER A 254 31.01 -4.42 -9.19
C SER A 254 30.70 -5.90 -9.05
N ASP A 255 29.85 -6.24 -8.10
CA ASP A 255 29.35 -7.60 -7.88
C ASP A 255 28.25 -7.99 -8.88
N TYR A 256 27.81 -7.05 -9.75
CA TYR A 256 26.67 -7.22 -10.64
C TYR A 256 27.08 -6.96 -12.10
N SER A 257 26.60 -7.84 -12.99
CA SER A 257 26.72 -7.69 -14.44
C SER A 257 25.35 -7.48 -15.07
N PHE A 258 25.31 -6.89 -16.26
CA PHE A 258 24.07 -6.70 -17.01
C PHE A 258 23.47 -8.05 -17.43
N ASP A 259 22.24 -8.34 -16.99
CA ASP A 259 21.52 -9.57 -17.29
C ASP A 259 20.41 -9.30 -18.31
N LEU A 260 20.62 -9.75 -19.55
CA LEU A 260 19.64 -9.63 -20.63
C LEU A 260 18.32 -10.35 -20.31
N LYS A 261 18.32 -11.46 -19.55
CA LYS A 261 17.11 -12.18 -19.20
C LYS A 261 16.29 -11.38 -18.19
N ALA A 262 16.92 -10.84 -17.16
CA ALA A 262 16.28 -10.00 -16.17
C ALA A 262 15.71 -8.72 -16.82
N THR A 263 16.47 -8.08 -17.70
CA THR A 263 16.04 -6.94 -18.50
C THR A 263 14.87 -7.29 -19.41
N GLY A 264 14.92 -8.43 -20.09
CA GLY A 264 13.82 -8.91 -20.94
C GLY A 264 12.52 -9.13 -20.16
N ILE A 265 12.61 -9.68 -18.93
CA ILE A 265 11.44 -9.85 -18.04
C ILE A 265 10.91 -8.48 -17.56
N ALA A 266 11.79 -7.53 -17.24
CA ALA A 266 11.36 -6.17 -16.88
C ALA A 266 10.61 -5.49 -18.02
N LEU A 267 11.10 -5.59 -19.25
CA LEU A 267 10.42 -5.08 -20.45
C LEU A 267 9.10 -5.80 -20.71
N ALA A 268 9.04 -7.13 -20.56
CA ALA A 268 7.81 -7.90 -20.66
C ALA A 268 6.78 -7.48 -19.61
N SER A 269 7.23 -7.20 -18.38
CA SER A 269 6.38 -6.71 -17.29
C SER A 269 5.82 -5.32 -17.61
N ALA A 270 6.64 -4.42 -18.16
CA ALA A 270 6.17 -3.12 -18.62
C ALA A 270 5.17 -3.25 -19.78
N ALA A 271 5.43 -4.12 -20.75
CA ALA A 271 4.52 -4.39 -21.85
C ALA A 271 3.19 -5.01 -21.38
N ALA A 272 3.23 -5.83 -20.32
CA ALA A 272 2.03 -6.46 -19.75
C ALA A 272 1.02 -5.45 -19.17
N THR A 273 1.45 -4.22 -18.83
CA THR A 273 0.54 -3.16 -18.38
C THR A 273 -0.45 -2.71 -19.48
N VAL A 274 -0.15 -2.99 -20.75
CA VAL A 274 -1.04 -2.70 -21.89
C VAL A 274 -2.21 -3.69 -21.94
N LEU A 275 -2.15 -4.81 -21.22
CA LEU A 275 -3.23 -5.80 -21.10
C LEU A 275 -4.36 -5.29 -20.19
N ASN A 276 -4.95 -4.18 -20.58
CA ASN A 276 -6.09 -3.55 -19.92
C ASN A 276 -7.11 -3.07 -20.96
N PRO A 277 -8.38 -2.79 -20.61
CA PRO A 277 -9.43 -2.41 -21.55
C PRO A 277 -9.17 -1.12 -22.33
N TYR A 278 -8.22 -0.29 -21.88
CA TYR A 278 -7.88 1.02 -22.45
C TYR A 278 -6.51 1.03 -23.10
N SER A 279 -5.75 -0.08 -23.03
CA SER A 279 -4.42 -0.22 -23.60
C SER A 279 -3.47 0.90 -23.12
N TYR A 280 -2.67 1.48 -24.01
CA TYR A 280 -1.74 2.57 -23.66
C TYR A 280 -2.43 3.90 -23.29
N HIS A 281 -3.71 4.08 -23.60
CA HIS A 281 -4.46 5.28 -23.21
C HIS A 281 -4.54 5.46 -21.69
N LEU A 282 -4.39 4.39 -20.90
CA LEU A 282 -4.36 4.45 -19.44
C LEU A 282 -3.25 5.37 -18.91
N TYR A 283 -2.13 5.50 -19.64
CA TYR A 283 -1.04 6.41 -19.25
C TYR A 283 -1.43 7.89 -19.33
N SER A 284 -2.43 8.26 -20.11
CA SER A 284 -2.95 9.63 -20.15
C SER A 284 -3.62 10.02 -18.80
N ILE A 285 -4.30 9.07 -18.15
CA ILE A 285 -4.89 9.28 -16.83
C ILE A 285 -3.80 9.39 -15.77
N ALA A 286 -2.76 8.54 -15.83
CA ALA A 286 -1.62 8.65 -14.92
C ALA A 286 -0.95 10.03 -15.00
N ARG A 287 -0.75 10.53 -16.22
CA ARG A 287 -0.21 11.87 -16.45
C ARG A 287 -1.13 12.96 -15.87
N LEU A 288 -2.44 12.83 -16.09
CA LEU A 288 -3.42 13.79 -15.57
C LEU A 288 -3.38 13.83 -14.05
N GLU A 289 -3.40 12.68 -13.37
CA GLU A 289 -3.37 12.63 -11.90
C GLU A 289 -2.06 13.19 -11.30
N LEU A 290 -0.92 12.93 -11.92
CA LEU A 290 0.39 13.40 -11.44
C LEU A 290 0.62 14.90 -11.64
N TYR A 291 0.04 15.48 -12.70
CA TYR A 291 0.30 16.88 -13.10
C TYR A 291 -0.93 17.76 -13.03
N SER A 292 -2.02 17.31 -12.39
CA SER A 292 -3.24 18.12 -12.22
C SER A 292 -2.99 19.30 -11.29
N ASN A 293 -3.24 20.51 -11.80
CA ASN A 293 -3.21 21.72 -10.99
C ASN A 293 -4.30 21.72 -9.92
N THR A 294 -5.46 21.17 -10.24
CA THR A 294 -6.59 20.99 -9.31
C THR A 294 -6.17 20.13 -8.12
N SER A 295 -5.61 18.95 -8.39
CA SER A 295 -5.19 18.02 -7.35
C SER A 295 -4.13 18.64 -6.42
N ILE A 296 -3.12 19.28 -6.99
CA ILE A 296 -2.04 19.92 -6.21
C ILE A 296 -2.55 21.07 -5.34
N LYS A 297 -3.52 21.87 -5.83
CA LYS A 297 -4.00 23.06 -5.12
C LYS A 297 -5.06 22.72 -4.08
N PHE A 298 -6.03 21.90 -4.43
CA PHE A 298 -7.25 21.71 -3.64
C PHE A 298 -7.23 20.45 -2.77
N PHE A 299 -6.51 19.38 -3.17
CA PHE A 299 -6.47 18.15 -2.38
C PHE A 299 -5.28 18.15 -1.41
N SER A 300 -5.60 18.07 -0.11
CA SER A 300 -4.58 18.11 0.96
C SER A 300 -3.55 16.99 0.83
N GLU A 301 -3.95 15.83 0.35
CA GLU A 301 -3.08 14.66 0.16
C GLU A 301 -2.07 14.81 -0.99
N MET A 302 -2.34 15.70 -1.95
CA MET A 302 -1.45 16.03 -3.07
C MET A 302 -0.48 17.17 -2.76
N ARG A 303 -0.55 17.73 -1.57
CA ARG A 303 0.41 18.75 -1.11
C ARG A 303 1.73 18.11 -0.68
N ALA A 304 2.79 18.92 -0.65
CA ALA A 304 4.06 18.51 -0.09
C ALA A 304 3.96 18.17 1.40
N LEU A 305 4.86 17.30 1.86
CA LEU A 305 4.92 16.89 3.26
C LEU A 305 5.15 18.12 4.18
N GLY A 306 4.21 18.36 5.08
CA GLY A 306 4.17 19.62 5.85
C GLY A 306 4.83 19.55 7.23
N PHE A 307 5.32 18.40 7.67
CA PHE A 307 5.89 18.13 9.00
C PHE A 307 5.02 18.63 10.17
N ARG A 308 3.71 18.49 10.04
CA ARG A 308 2.73 18.87 11.07
C ARG A 308 2.19 17.69 11.88
N ARG A 309 2.30 16.48 11.32
CA ARG A 309 1.79 15.26 11.95
C ARG A 309 2.95 14.43 12.51
N PRO A 310 2.76 13.69 13.62
CA PRO A 310 3.80 12.79 14.14
C PRO A 310 4.31 11.76 13.11
N GLN A 311 3.43 11.32 12.18
CA GLN A 311 3.78 10.42 11.07
C GLN A 311 4.86 11.00 10.16
N ASP A 312 4.80 12.31 9.89
CA ASP A 312 5.74 13.00 9.00
C ASP A 312 7.17 12.95 9.59
N TYR A 313 7.29 13.10 10.92
CA TYR A 313 8.58 12.95 11.63
C TYR A 313 9.05 11.50 11.66
N THR A 314 8.14 10.51 11.70
CA THR A 314 8.51 9.10 11.60
C THR A 314 9.13 8.79 10.24
N VAL A 315 8.60 9.36 9.14
CA VAL A 315 9.20 9.26 7.81
C VAL A 315 10.62 9.83 7.81
N LEU A 316 10.81 11.03 8.37
CA LEU A 316 12.12 11.67 8.47
C LEU A 316 13.12 10.80 9.25
N LEU A 317 12.70 10.27 10.41
CA LEU A 317 13.54 9.40 11.23
C LEU A 317 13.91 8.10 10.51
N LEU A 318 12.98 7.51 9.74
CA LEU A 318 13.27 6.33 8.92
C LEU A 318 14.31 6.64 7.84
N VAL A 319 14.20 7.78 7.15
CA VAL A 319 15.19 8.22 6.16
C VAL A 319 16.55 8.43 6.82
N MET A 320 16.60 9.18 7.92
CA MET A 320 17.85 9.46 8.65
C MET A 320 18.51 8.16 9.14
N ALA A 321 17.74 7.25 9.75
CA ALA A 321 18.24 5.96 10.20
C ALA A 321 18.78 5.13 9.02
N THR A 322 18.10 5.16 7.88
CA THR A 322 18.52 4.42 6.69
C THR A 322 19.83 4.98 6.13
N VAL A 323 19.94 6.30 5.99
CA VAL A 323 21.18 6.95 5.50
C VAL A 323 22.35 6.68 6.46
N LEU A 324 22.12 6.78 7.77
CA LEU A 324 23.14 6.49 8.79
C LEU A 324 23.61 5.03 8.69
N VAL A 325 22.69 4.08 8.64
CA VAL A 325 23.02 2.65 8.60
C VAL A 325 23.74 2.29 7.30
N LEU A 326 23.31 2.80 6.15
CA LEU A 326 23.98 2.59 4.87
C LEU A 326 25.39 3.20 4.86
N GLY A 327 25.57 4.38 5.46
CA GLY A 327 26.88 5.02 5.61
C GLY A 327 27.83 4.22 6.50
N LEU A 328 27.36 3.67 7.60
CA LEU A 328 28.17 2.86 8.53
C LEU A 328 28.61 1.52 7.91
N LEU A 329 27.77 0.91 7.09
CA LEU A 329 28.06 -0.38 6.46
C LEU A 329 29.07 -0.32 5.32
N LYS A 330 29.45 0.87 4.85
CA LYS A 330 30.38 1.13 3.73
C LYS A 330 30.07 0.31 2.44
N SER A 331 28.86 -0.21 2.32
CA SER A 331 28.40 -0.99 1.17
C SER A 331 27.09 -0.41 0.67
N VAL A 332 27.18 0.50 -0.27
CA VAL A 332 26.03 1.15 -0.89
C VAL A 332 25.60 0.36 -2.11
N ASP A 333 24.41 -0.21 -2.07
CA ASP A 333 23.75 -0.77 -3.25
C ASP A 333 23.08 0.39 -4.02
N LEU A 334 23.54 0.64 -5.25
CA LEU A 334 23.05 1.71 -6.10
C LEU A 334 21.54 1.58 -6.39
N PHE A 335 21.03 0.35 -6.48
CA PHE A 335 19.61 0.12 -6.66
C PHE A 335 18.80 0.63 -5.47
N GLN A 336 19.20 0.29 -4.25
CA GLN A 336 18.53 0.74 -3.04
C GLN A 336 18.63 2.25 -2.87
N LEU A 337 19.81 2.83 -3.13
CA LEU A 337 20.01 4.29 -3.04
C LEU A 337 19.10 5.04 -3.99
N GLY A 338 19.02 4.61 -5.25
CA GLY A 338 18.15 5.26 -6.24
C GLY A 338 16.67 5.05 -5.96
N ALA A 339 16.27 3.87 -5.45
CA ALA A 339 14.89 3.63 -5.01
C ALA A 339 14.49 4.56 -3.85
N ILE A 340 15.39 4.78 -2.87
CA ILE A 340 15.19 5.73 -1.78
C ILE A 340 15.11 7.17 -2.33
N ALA A 341 16.02 7.56 -3.22
CA ALA A 341 16.05 8.90 -3.79
C ALA A 341 14.78 9.20 -4.61
N ALA A 342 14.34 8.27 -5.45
CA ALA A 342 13.09 8.37 -6.20
C ALA A 342 11.87 8.43 -5.27
N GLY A 343 11.86 7.59 -4.22
CA GLY A 343 10.85 7.61 -3.18
C GLY A 343 10.79 8.95 -2.45
N MET A 344 11.94 9.53 -2.10
CA MET A 344 12.01 10.86 -1.47
C MET A 344 11.46 11.95 -2.40
N ALA A 345 11.81 11.91 -3.69
CA ALA A 345 11.29 12.86 -4.67
C ALA A 345 9.76 12.79 -4.77
N ALA A 346 9.18 11.59 -4.80
CA ALA A 346 7.74 11.39 -4.85
C ALA A 346 7.04 11.74 -3.53
N GLY A 347 7.49 11.17 -2.41
CA GLY A 347 6.78 11.26 -1.14
C GLY A 347 6.94 12.61 -0.42
N PHE A 348 8.06 13.34 -0.61
CA PHE A 348 8.16 14.71 -0.11
C PHE A 348 7.35 15.68 -0.97
N ARG A 349 7.22 15.40 -2.26
CA ARG A 349 6.42 16.22 -3.18
C ARG A 349 4.93 16.00 -2.99
N PHE A 350 4.49 14.76 -2.71
CA PHE A 350 3.10 14.37 -2.56
C PHE A 350 2.91 13.55 -1.29
N GLN A 351 2.17 14.10 -0.33
CA GLN A 351 1.90 13.43 0.95
C GLN A 351 1.22 12.05 0.76
N ARG A 352 0.41 11.89 -0.29
CA ARG A 352 -0.24 10.62 -0.65
C ARG A 352 0.78 9.52 -0.97
N GLU A 353 1.96 9.88 -1.48
CA GLU A 353 2.96 8.94 -1.95
C GLU A 353 4.10 8.69 -0.93
N ILE A 354 3.86 8.98 0.36
CA ILE A 354 4.82 8.73 1.46
C ILE A 354 5.32 7.28 1.49
N TRP A 355 4.49 6.33 1.12
CA TRP A 355 4.82 4.92 1.03
C TRP A 355 6.02 4.65 0.11
N ALA A 356 6.21 5.46 -0.93
CA ALA A 356 7.32 5.35 -1.87
C ALA A 356 8.69 5.65 -1.20
N ILE A 357 8.71 6.45 -0.11
CA ILE A 357 9.91 6.64 0.74
C ILE A 357 10.03 5.47 1.73
N VAL A 358 8.92 5.18 2.42
CA VAL A 358 8.93 4.28 3.58
C VAL A 358 9.35 2.87 3.18
N LEU A 359 8.83 2.33 2.08
CA LEU A 359 9.11 0.95 1.67
C LEU A 359 10.58 0.71 1.32
N PRO A 360 11.24 1.52 0.47
CA PRO A 360 12.68 1.37 0.23
C PRO A 360 13.52 1.54 1.50
N CYS A 361 13.18 2.47 2.40
CA CYS A 361 13.90 2.67 3.66
C CYS A 361 13.83 1.44 4.55
N ILE A 362 12.65 0.86 4.79
CA ILE A 362 12.53 -0.32 5.65
C ILE A 362 13.18 -1.56 5.03
N VAL A 363 13.16 -1.69 3.70
CA VAL A 363 13.85 -2.77 3.00
C VAL A 363 15.36 -2.62 3.15
N ALA A 364 15.90 -1.42 2.99
CA ALA A 364 17.33 -1.15 3.19
C ALA A 364 17.77 -1.43 4.63
N LEU A 365 16.98 -1.03 5.63
CA LEU A 365 17.24 -1.33 7.05
C LEU A 365 17.18 -2.84 7.34
N ALA A 366 16.23 -3.55 6.76
CA ALA A 366 16.11 -5.00 6.88
C ALA A 366 17.31 -5.72 6.27
N PHE A 367 17.76 -5.26 5.10
CA PHE A 367 18.94 -5.79 4.42
C PHE A 367 20.23 -5.53 5.21
N ALA A 368 20.39 -4.35 5.74
CA ALA A 368 21.51 -3.99 6.60
C ALA A 368 21.62 -4.93 7.81
N ALA A 369 20.48 -5.17 8.48
CA ALA A 369 20.41 -6.09 9.61
C ALA A 369 20.75 -7.55 9.23
N SER A 370 20.51 -7.97 7.99
CA SER A 370 20.82 -9.33 7.53
C SER A 370 22.31 -9.59 7.33
N LYS A 371 23.11 -8.54 7.10
CA LYS A 371 24.57 -8.68 6.91
C LYS A 371 25.32 -9.06 8.18
N GLU A 372 24.79 -8.67 9.35
CA GLU A 372 25.40 -9.02 10.64
C GLU A 372 25.11 -10.46 11.10
N ASP A 373 24.06 -11.11 10.55
CA ASP A 373 23.54 -12.39 11.05
C ASP A 373 23.86 -13.62 10.16
N ARG A 374 24.97 -13.66 9.43
CA ARG A 374 25.37 -14.86 8.65
C ARG A 374 25.44 -16.15 9.49
N PHE A 375 25.51 -16.03 10.83
CA PHE A 375 25.59 -17.17 11.75
C PHE A 375 24.22 -17.80 12.10
N VAL A 376 23.09 -17.12 11.95
CA VAL A 376 21.77 -17.62 12.38
C VAL A 376 21.00 -18.34 11.26
N ALA A 377 21.37 -18.14 10.00
CA ALA A 377 20.68 -18.73 8.85
C ALA A 377 20.81 -20.26 8.73
N ALA A 378 21.79 -20.87 9.40
CA ALA A 378 22.06 -22.32 9.36
C ALA A 378 21.00 -23.18 10.10
N PHE A 379 20.09 -22.57 10.88
CA PHE A 379 19.14 -23.29 11.75
C PHE A 379 17.66 -23.19 11.34
N ALA A 380 17.32 -22.65 10.19
CA ALA A 380 15.94 -22.52 9.76
C ALA A 380 15.41 -23.79 9.09
N ASN A 381 14.80 -24.66 9.87
CA ASN A 381 14.11 -25.86 9.38
C ASN A 381 12.78 -25.49 8.69
N THR A 382 12.76 -25.53 7.34
CA THR A 382 11.73 -24.89 6.49
C THR A 382 10.39 -25.63 6.38
N THR A 383 10.30 -26.90 6.78
CA THR A 383 9.12 -27.75 6.51
C THR A 383 7.97 -27.58 7.50
N LYS A 384 8.23 -27.34 8.79
CA LYS A 384 7.19 -27.06 9.81
C LYS A 384 6.55 -25.68 9.65
N LEU A 385 7.27 -24.73 9.03
CA LEU A 385 6.84 -23.35 8.83
C LEU A 385 5.64 -23.20 7.86
N LYS A 386 5.48 -24.10 6.87
CA LYS A 386 4.37 -24.03 5.90
C LYS A 386 3.01 -24.27 6.55
N ARG A 387 2.90 -25.26 7.46
CA ARG A 387 1.63 -25.61 8.15
C ARG A 387 1.22 -24.51 9.15
N GLN A 388 2.19 -23.93 9.86
CA GLN A 388 1.94 -22.83 10.80
C GLN A 388 1.48 -21.55 10.09
N LYS A 389 2.06 -21.23 8.92
CA LYS A 389 1.61 -20.09 8.09
C LYS A 389 0.17 -20.24 7.63
N ALA A 390 -0.25 -21.42 7.23
CA ALA A 390 -1.62 -21.68 6.82
C ALA A 390 -2.61 -21.55 7.99
N VAL A 391 -2.26 -22.03 9.19
CA VAL A 391 -3.09 -21.87 10.39
C VAL A 391 -3.20 -20.41 10.81
N VAL A 392 -2.10 -19.65 10.78
CA VAL A 392 -2.12 -18.21 11.07
C VAL A 392 -2.98 -17.48 10.05
N ALA A 393 -2.83 -17.74 8.76
CA ALA A 393 -3.67 -17.14 7.72
C ALA A 393 -5.16 -17.45 7.92
N ALA A 394 -5.50 -18.69 8.28
CA ALA A 394 -6.86 -19.09 8.57
C ALA A 394 -7.44 -18.40 9.82
N LEU A 395 -6.64 -18.27 10.89
CA LEU A 395 -7.04 -17.54 12.11
C LEU A 395 -7.26 -16.06 11.83
N VAL A 396 -6.40 -15.44 11.02
CA VAL A 396 -6.56 -14.06 10.55
C VAL A 396 -7.86 -13.90 9.79
N LEU A 397 -8.07 -14.75 8.80
CA LEU A 397 -9.29 -14.71 7.99
C LEU A 397 -10.53 -14.91 8.88
N ALA A 398 -10.50 -15.85 9.82
CA ALA A 398 -11.59 -16.07 10.78
C ALA A 398 -11.82 -14.83 11.68
N LEU A 399 -10.75 -14.18 12.14
CA LEU A 399 -10.86 -12.96 12.94
C LEU A 399 -11.45 -11.80 12.11
N LEU A 400 -11.01 -11.65 10.87
CA LEU A 400 -11.53 -10.63 9.95
C LEU A 400 -13.01 -10.86 9.64
N VAL A 401 -13.40 -12.11 9.38
CA VAL A 401 -14.80 -12.49 9.13
C VAL A 401 -15.67 -12.25 10.37
N THR A 402 -15.20 -12.65 11.57
CA THR A 402 -15.95 -12.48 12.81
C THR A 402 -16.04 -11.01 13.23
N ALA A 403 -14.99 -10.22 13.03
CA ALA A 403 -15.01 -8.76 13.24
C ALA A 403 -16.01 -8.11 12.28
N GLY A 404 -15.96 -8.46 11.00
CA GLY A 404 -16.89 -7.97 9.99
C GLY A 404 -18.34 -8.34 10.26
N ALA A 405 -18.59 -9.59 10.73
CA ALA A 405 -19.93 -10.06 11.08
C ALA A 405 -20.55 -9.31 12.29
N ARG A 406 -19.71 -8.80 13.20
CA ARG A 406 -20.17 -8.01 14.36
C ARG A 406 -20.47 -6.55 14.05
N ILE A 407 -20.16 -6.06 12.86
CA ILE A 407 -20.56 -4.72 12.42
C ILE A 407 -22.05 -4.77 12.07
N GLY A 408 -22.92 -4.34 12.97
CA GLY A 408 -24.38 -4.34 12.76
C GLY A 408 -24.78 -3.42 11.59
N SER A 409 -25.66 -3.87 10.72
CA SER A 409 -26.17 -3.10 9.57
C SER A 409 -26.73 -1.74 9.98
N ASP A 410 -27.42 -1.68 11.12
CA ASP A 410 -28.07 -0.46 11.62
C ASP A 410 -27.05 0.59 12.07
N LYS A 411 -25.96 0.15 12.72
CA LYS A 411 -24.86 1.04 13.08
C LYS A 411 -24.15 1.61 11.87
N ILE A 412 -24.02 0.83 10.81
CA ILE A 412 -23.45 1.27 9.53
C ILE A 412 -24.36 2.33 8.88
N ALA A 413 -25.66 2.05 8.77
CA ALA A 413 -26.62 2.99 8.23
C ALA A 413 -26.67 4.29 9.03
N GLN A 414 -26.62 4.21 10.37
CA GLN A 414 -26.54 5.38 11.23
C GLN A 414 -25.26 6.19 10.98
N LYS A 415 -24.10 5.56 10.89
CA LYS A 415 -22.81 6.24 10.60
C LYS A 415 -22.80 6.88 9.22
N MET A 416 -23.32 6.20 8.21
CA MET A 416 -23.47 6.76 6.86
C MET A 416 -24.27 8.06 6.89
N ARG A 417 -25.41 8.07 7.60
CA ARG A 417 -26.27 9.28 7.76
C ARG A 417 -25.59 10.46 8.45
N LEU A 418 -24.52 10.23 9.21
CA LEU A 418 -23.74 11.31 9.87
C LEU A 418 -22.82 12.07 8.91
N VAL A 419 -22.45 11.46 7.77
CA VAL A 419 -21.47 12.02 6.82
C VAL A 419 -22.01 12.18 5.40
N THR A 420 -23.14 11.56 5.08
CA THR A 420 -23.77 11.64 3.76
C THR A 420 -25.20 12.20 3.84
N PRO A 421 -25.65 12.96 2.84
CA PRO A 421 -26.93 13.71 2.88
C PRO A 421 -28.13 12.81 2.55
N VAL A 422 -28.29 11.69 3.27
CA VAL A 422 -29.37 10.71 3.04
C VAL A 422 -30.75 11.36 3.08
N ALA A 423 -31.04 12.11 4.15
CA ALA A 423 -32.36 12.72 4.35
C ALA A 423 -32.67 13.79 3.27
N ALA A 424 -31.68 14.60 2.89
CA ALA A 424 -31.80 15.55 1.80
C ALA A 424 -32.03 14.85 0.44
N CYS A 425 -31.38 13.73 0.18
CA CYS A 425 -31.60 12.92 -1.03
C CYS A 425 -33.02 12.32 -1.05
N ASP A 426 -33.49 11.81 0.10
CA ASP A 426 -34.86 11.31 0.23
C ASP A 426 -35.88 12.40 -0.01
N PHE A 427 -35.67 13.61 0.52
CA PHE A 427 -36.49 14.77 0.25
C PHE A 427 -36.54 15.13 -1.24
N ILE A 428 -35.34 15.20 -1.92
CA ILE A 428 -35.25 15.49 -3.36
C ILE A 428 -36.08 14.49 -4.17
N ARG A 429 -35.96 13.18 -3.82
CA ARG A 429 -36.68 12.10 -4.50
C ARG A 429 -38.18 12.17 -4.29
N HIS A 430 -38.65 12.31 -3.04
CA HIS A 430 -40.07 12.32 -2.72
C HIS A 430 -40.78 13.58 -3.24
N SER A 431 -40.09 14.73 -3.19
CA SER A 431 -40.65 16.00 -3.69
C SER A 431 -40.45 16.16 -5.20
N GLN A 432 -39.85 15.22 -5.88
CA GLN A 432 -39.60 15.24 -7.33
C GLN A 432 -38.98 16.57 -7.82
N LEU A 433 -37.99 17.08 -7.08
CA LEU A 433 -37.43 18.39 -7.35
C LEU A 433 -36.88 18.52 -8.78
N PRO A 434 -36.92 19.73 -9.38
CA PRO A 434 -36.53 19.94 -10.77
C PRO A 434 -35.06 19.68 -11.01
N LYS A 435 -34.73 19.11 -12.19
CA LYS A 435 -33.36 18.83 -12.66
C LYS A 435 -32.91 19.94 -13.62
N PRO A 436 -31.59 20.16 -13.78
CA PRO A 436 -30.42 19.45 -13.22
C PRO A 436 -30.13 19.77 -11.75
N LEU A 437 -29.45 18.80 -11.06
CA LEU A 437 -28.97 18.93 -9.70
C LEU A 437 -27.51 19.40 -9.68
N PHE A 438 -27.22 20.53 -9.03
CA PHE A 438 -25.85 20.90 -8.67
C PHE A 438 -25.51 20.35 -7.27
N ASN A 439 -24.34 19.75 -7.13
CA ASN A 439 -23.88 19.14 -5.87
C ASN A 439 -22.46 19.54 -5.51
N THR A 440 -22.11 19.39 -4.23
CA THR A 440 -20.72 19.51 -3.77
C THR A 440 -19.89 18.30 -4.22
N TYR A 441 -18.59 18.52 -4.43
CA TYR A 441 -17.64 17.51 -4.87
C TYR A 441 -17.64 16.28 -3.95
N ASP A 442 -17.57 16.49 -2.63
CA ASP A 442 -17.44 15.43 -1.63
C ASP A 442 -18.65 14.47 -1.59
N TRP A 443 -19.82 14.94 -1.99
CA TRP A 443 -21.02 14.11 -2.04
C TRP A 443 -21.31 13.52 -3.42
N GLY A 444 -20.61 13.97 -4.45
CA GLY A 444 -20.87 13.52 -5.82
C GLY A 444 -20.84 12.01 -5.99
N GLY A 445 -19.80 11.35 -5.45
CA GLY A 445 -19.71 9.89 -5.49
C GLY A 445 -20.89 9.20 -4.79
N PHE A 446 -21.28 9.66 -3.60
CA PHE A 446 -22.44 9.14 -2.87
C PHE A 446 -23.74 9.28 -3.67
N LEU A 447 -23.95 10.43 -4.28
CA LEU A 447 -25.14 10.70 -5.09
C LEU A 447 -25.24 9.79 -6.31
N THR A 448 -24.15 9.43 -6.95
CA THR A 448 -24.17 8.47 -8.08
C THR A 448 -24.75 7.12 -7.68
N TRP A 449 -24.56 6.71 -6.42
CA TRP A 449 -25.08 5.46 -5.88
C TRP A 449 -26.45 5.61 -5.25
N TYR A 450 -26.69 6.66 -4.44
CA TYR A 450 -27.92 6.80 -3.64
C TYR A 450 -29.05 7.49 -4.40
N LEU A 451 -28.75 8.45 -5.29
CA LEU A 451 -29.71 9.23 -6.07
C LEU A 451 -29.45 9.08 -7.60
N PRO A 452 -29.45 7.83 -8.13
CA PRO A 452 -29.03 7.54 -9.50
C PRO A 452 -29.93 8.18 -10.57
N GLU A 453 -31.14 8.58 -10.22
CA GLU A 453 -32.08 9.29 -11.10
C GLU A 453 -31.71 10.76 -11.34
N SER A 454 -30.75 11.31 -10.55
CA SER A 454 -30.27 12.69 -10.69
C SER A 454 -28.78 12.69 -11.01
N PRO A 455 -28.38 12.77 -12.31
CA PRO A 455 -26.99 12.83 -12.70
C PRO A 455 -26.23 13.95 -11.99
N VAL A 456 -25.04 13.63 -11.48
CA VAL A 456 -24.24 14.57 -10.68
C VAL A 456 -23.54 15.61 -11.53
N ALA A 457 -23.37 16.81 -10.98
CA ALA A 457 -22.60 17.89 -11.61
C ALA A 457 -21.10 17.62 -11.55
N ILE A 458 -20.62 17.03 -10.43
CA ILE A 458 -19.22 16.73 -10.18
C ILE A 458 -19.08 15.60 -9.15
N ASP A 459 -18.00 14.83 -9.26
CA ASP A 459 -17.55 13.83 -8.28
C ASP A 459 -16.04 13.62 -8.38
N GLY A 460 -15.48 12.62 -7.69
CA GLY A 460 -14.04 12.32 -7.63
C GLY A 460 -13.38 11.89 -8.95
N ARG A 461 -14.13 11.73 -10.03
CA ARG A 461 -13.61 11.26 -11.32
C ARG A 461 -12.98 12.40 -12.14
N LEU A 462 -11.83 12.93 -11.67
CA LEU A 462 -11.12 14.04 -12.33
C LEU A 462 -10.91 13.80 -13.83
N GLY A 463 -10.62 12.56 -14.24
CA GLY A 463 -10.44 12.19 -15.65
C GLY A 463 -11.69 12.35 -16.51
N LEU A 464 -12.89 12.41 -15.91
CA LEU A 464 -14.14 12.65 -16.61
C LEU A 464 -14.39 14.14 -16.87
N TYR A 465 -14.16 14.96 -15.84
CA TYR A 465 -14.49 16.40 -15.90
C TYR A 465 -13.35 17.22 -16.51
N GLY A 466 -12.10 16.72 -16.42
CA GLY A 466 -10.89 17.40 -16.84
C GLY A 466 -10.39 18.42 -15.80
N ASP A 467 -9.09 18.68 -15.81
CA ASP A 467 -8.42 19.52 -14.81
C ASP A 467 -8.95 20.95 -14.78
N GLN A 468 -9.10 21.59 -15.95
CA GLN A 468 -9.52 22.99 -16.03
C GLN A 468 -10.96 23.22 -15.52
N ALA A 469 -11.90 22.35 -15.88
CA ALA A 469 -13.28 22.49 -15.42
C ALA A 469 -13.42 22.25 -13.93
N THR A 470 -12.70 21.24 -13.41
CA THR A 470 -12.66 20.94 -11.98
C THR A 470 -11.98 22.05 -11.18
N TYR A 471 -10.88 22.61 -11.71
CA TYR A 471 -10.20 23.76 -11.10
C TYR A 471 -11.13 24.97 -10.98
N LYS A 472 -11.85 25.29 -12.07
CA LYS A 472 -12.83 26.39 -12.10
C LYS A 472 -13.98 26.16 -11.12
N TYR A 473 -14.45 24.92 -11.00
CA TYR A 473 -15.48 24.57 -10.00
C TYR A 473 -15.01 24.91 -8.58
N PHE A 474 -13.80 24.51 -8.19
CA PHE A 474 -13.29 24.79 -6.85
C PHE A 474 -13.07 26.29 -6.63
N GLU A 475 -12.56 27.03 -7.61
CA GLU A 475 -12.43 28.49 -7.48
C GLU A 475 -13.78 29.20 -7.30
N ALA A 476 -14.82 28.70 -8.00
CA ALA A 476 -16.17 29.24 -7.84
C ALA A 476 -16.75 28.92 -6.46
N VAL A 477 -16.56 27.71 -5.95
CA VAL A 477 -17.01 27.32 -4.61
C VAL A 477 -16.27 28.10 -3.52
N GLU A 478 -14.98 28.44 -3.73
CA GLU A 478 -14.20 29.32 -2.84
C GLU A 478 -14.55 30.81 -2.99
N GLY A 479 -15.42 31.18 -3.94
CA GLY A 479 -15.82 32.57 -4.19
C GLY A 479 -14.79 33.42 -4.95
N LYS A 480 -13.78 32.79 -5.58
CA LYS A 480 -12.74 33.48 -6.37
C LYS A 480 -13.23 33.88 -7.75
N VAL A 481 -14.18 33.14 -8.30
CA VAL A 481 -14.86 33.43 -9.56
C VAL A 481 -16.39 33.31 -9.36
N PRO A 482 -17.21 33.95 -10.20
CA PRO A 482 -18.66 33.82 -10.10
C PRO A 482 -19.14 32.39 -10.27
N LEU A 483 -20.10 31.94 -9.44
CA LEU A 483 -20.67 30.60 -9.50
C LEU A 483 -21.31 30.31 -10.88
N GLU A 484 -21.91 31.31 -11.48
CA GLU A 484 -22.53 31.20 -12.79
C GLU A 484 -21.53 30.92 -13.93
N SER A 485 -20.24 31.11 -13.66
CA SER A 485 -19.18 30.73 -14.60
C SER A 485 -19.01 29.22 -14.72
N VAL A 486 -19.56 28.42 -13.77
CA VAL A 486 -19.59 26.97 -13.80
C VAL A 486 -20.85 26.52 -14.54
N PRO A 487 -20.75 25.86 -15.72
CA PRO A 487 -21.91 25.51 -16.55
C PRO A 487 -22.97 24.68 -15.81
N SER A 488 -22.55 23.71 -14.99
CA SER A 488 -23.47 22.88 -14.20
C SER A 488 -24.22 23.66 -13.12
N PHE A 489 -23.66 24.76 -12.59
CA PHE A 489 -24.36 25.65 -11.67
C PHE A 489 -25.29 26.61 -12.43
N ALA A 490 -24.83 27.17 -13.55
CA ALA A 490 -25.62 28.10 -14.35
C ALA A 490 -26.95 27.48 -14.80
N THR A 491 -26.96 26.19 -15.14
CA THR A 491 -28.15 25.44 -15.56
C THR A 491 -28.91 24.78 -14.43
N ALA A 492 -28.34 24.73 -13.21
CA ALA A 492 -28.93 24.04 -12.07
C ALA A 492 -30.32 24.59 -11.71
N ARG A 493 -31.26 23.68 -11.48
CA ARG A 493 -32.57 23.99 -10.93
C ARG A 493 -32.68 23.60 -9.45
N THR A 494 -31.97 22.58 -9.03
CA THR A 494 -31.82 22.16 -7.62
C THR A 494 -30.36 22.22 -7.23
N VAL A 495 -30.07 22.68 -6.02
CA VAL A 495 -28.71 22.75 -5.46
C VAL A 495 -28.68 22.03 -4.13
N LEU A 496 -27.77 21.06 -3.97
CA LEU A 496 -27.52 20.32 -2.74
C LEU A 496 -26.12 20.61 -2.24
N VAL A 497 -26.01 21.25 -1.07
CA VAL A 497 -24.74 21.70 -0.48
C VAL A 497 -24.68 21.42 1.02
N GLU A 498 -23.48 21.33 1.55
CA GLU A 498 -23.27 21.24 2.99
C GLU A 498 -23.73 22.50 3.70
N ARG A 499 -24.51 22.33 4.78
CA ARG A 499 -25.12 23.44 5.52
C ARG A 499 -24.14 24.50 5.99
N ASN A 500 -22.98 24.06 6.50
CA ASN A 500 -21.98 24.96 7.06
C ASN A 500 -20.93 25.45 6.05
N SER A 501 -21.07 25.08 4.77
CA SER A 501 -20.14 25.48 3.71
C SER A 501 -20.21 26.96 3.39
N ALA A 502 -19.11 27.51 2.86
CA ALA A 502 -19.10 28.87 2.34
C ALA A 502 -20.11 29.04 1.20
N LEU A 503 -20.29 28.01 0.39
CA LEU A 503 -21.24 28.00 -0.71
C LEU A 503 -22.70 28.11 -0.22
N ALA A 504 -23.10 27.36 0.82
CA ALA A 504 -24.43 27.46 1.42
C ALA A 504 -24.69 28.87 1.96
N LYS A 505 -23.72 29.45 2.65
CA LYS A 505 -23.79 30.83 3.15
C LYS A 505 -23.94 31.83 2.01
N ALA A 506 -23.18 31.69 0.93
CA ALA A 506 -23.29 32.57 -0.24
C ALA A 506 -24.68 32.48 -0.88
N LEU A 507 -25.22 31.28 -1.06
CA LEU A 507 -26.54 31.05 -1.66
C LEU A 507 -27.70 31.59 -0.81
N THR A 508 -27.56 31.60 0.52
CA THR A 508 -28.63 32.02 1.44
C THR A 508 -28.53 33.47 1.88
N MET A 509 -27.33 34.08 1.85
CA MET A 509 -27.08 35.43 2.39
C MET A 509 -26.83 36.48 1.32
N LEU A 510 -26.18 36.13 0.19
CA LEU A 510 -25.88 37.12 -0.85
C LEU A 510 -27.17 37.51 -1.60
N PRO A 511 -27.57 38.80 -1.66
CA PRO A 511 -28.86 39.25 -2.22
C PRO A 511 -29.09 38.73 -3.63
N ARG A 512 -28.05 38.74 -4.49
CA ARG A 512 -28.13 38.28 -5.88
C ARG A 512 -28.46 36.79 -6.01
N LEU A 513 -27.85 35.93 -5.18
CA LEU A 513 -28.05 34.48 -5.22
C LEU A 513 -29.35 34.11 -4.47
N LYS A 514 -29.62 34.76 -3.33
CA LYS A 514 -30.84 34.58 -2.58
C LYS A 514 -32.10 34.94 -3.40
N ALA A 515 -32.02 35.91 -4.30
CA ALA A 515 -33.10 36.24 -5.22
C ALA A 515 -33.38 35.15 -6.27
N GLN A 516 -32.37 34.32 -6.58
CA GLN A 516 -32.48 33.26 -7.58
C GLN A 516 -32.94 31.91 -6.98
N PHE A 517 -32.71 31.69 -5.68
CA PHE A 517 -32.94 30.41 -5.03
C PHE A 517 -33.69 30.59 -3.70
N HIS A 518 -34.59 29.66 -3.38
CA HIS A 518 -35.18 29.52 -2.06
C HIS A 518 -34.79 28.19 -1.41
N VAL A 519 -34.75 28.16 -0.09
CA VAL A 519 -34.45 26.93 0.68
C VAL A 519 -35.71 26.06 0.71
N ALA A 520 -35.61 24.88 0.07
CA ALA A 520 -36.69 23.89 0.07
C ALA A 520 -36.57 22.88 1.23
N TYR A 521 -35.35 22.60 1.67
CA TYR A 521 -35.06 21.68 2.77
C TYR A 521 -33.76 22.05 3.48
N SER A 522 -33.69 21.85 4.79
CA SER A 522 -32.48 22.01 5.57
C SER A 522 -32.50 21.09 6.78
N ASP A 523 -31.38 20.39 7.02
CA ASP A 523 -31.09 19.64 8.24
C ASP A 523 -29.75 20.06 8.84
N ASP A 524 -29.19 19.28 9.76
CA ASP A 524 -27.90 19.59 10.39
C ASP A 524 -26.69 19.41 9.44
N LEU A 525 -26.85 18.64 8.38
CA LEU A 525 -25.78 18.30 7.44
C LEU A 525 -25.90 19.06 6.11
N ALA A 526 -27.13 19.17 5.57
CA ALA A 526 -27.35 19.58 4.20
C ALA A 526 -28.39 20.70 4.08
N VAL A 527 -28.28 21.47 2.99
CA VAL A 527 -29.29 22.42 2.53
C VAL A 527 -29.61 22.09 1.08
N VAL A 528 -30.92 22.02 0.78
CA VAL A 528 -31.44 21.90 -0.59
C VAL A 528 -32.09 23.21 -0.97
N LEU A 529 -31.62 23.77 -2.07
CA LEU A 529 -32.22 25.00 -2.62
C LEU A 529 -32.79 24.71 -4.01
N VAL A 530 -33.86 25.40 -4.34
CA VAL A 530 -34.54 25.30 -5.65
C VAL A 530 -34.51 26.68 -6.30
N ARG A 531 -34.26 26.71 -7.60
CA ARG A 531 -34.27 27.94 -8.40
C ARG A 531 -35.71 28.44 -8.55
N ASN A 532 -35.93 29.73 -8.32
CA ASN A 532 -37.24 30.41 -8.44
C ASN A 532 -37.74 30.41 -9.86
#